data_a238a3996230f9e5080b16308c98a396
#
_entry.id   a238a3996230f9e5080b16308c98a396
#
_cell.length_a   1.000
_cell.length_b   1.000
_cell.length_c   1.000
_cell.angle_alpha   90.00
_cell.angle_beta   90.00
_cell.angle_gamma   90.00
#
_symmetry.space_group_name_H-M   'P 1'
#
loop_
_entity.id
_entity.type
_entity.pdbx_description
1 polymer ?
#
loop_
_entity_poly.entity_id
_entity_poly.type
_entity_poly.pdbx_seq_one_letter_code
_entity_poly.pdbx_strand_id
1 'polypeptide(L)'
;MLETDVVDRIRAIFLHEQPYVTINEAARMLGWSGSEMIRAIRDGEIELTTTCSGERFDIRELAEKAIDLWTLQVIEKALGREASLILPPGVRTQKLELRLPAYQVAALRVLAGDASESVDTMLERMFLELADNERERLSGVIPDLAEAIAWPRQPITPQAS
;
A
#
# COMPACT_ATOMS: atom_id res chain seq x y z
N MET A 1 -6.08 16.10 -7.89
CA MET A 1 -6.33 15.13 -8.98
C MET A 1 -5.11 14.22 -9.02
N LEU A 2 -5.27 12.89 -9.01
CA LEU A 2 -4.12 12.00 -9.13
C LEU A 2 -3.49 12.15 -10.51
N GLU A 3 -2.16 12.07 -10.60
CA GLU A 3 -1.46 12.01 -11.87
C GLU A 3 -1.82 10.71 -12.59
N THR A 4 -2.09 10.78 -13.90
CA THR A 4 -2.52 9.63 -14.70
C THR A 4 -1.49 8.49 -14.61
N ASP A 5 -0.20 8.83 -14.61
CA ASP A 5 0.89 7.87 -14.50
C ASP A 5 0.86 7.08 -13.16
N VAL A 6 0.56 7.73 -12.04
CA VAL A 6 0.42 7.07 -10.73
C VAL A 6 -0.79 6.12 -10.74
N VAL A 7 -1.91 6.53 -11.33
CA VAL A 7 -3.09 5.67 -11.47
C VAL A 7 -2.76 4.42 -12.27
N ASP A 8 -2.08 4.58 -13.41
CA ASP A 8 -1.72 3.47 -14.30
C ASP A 8 -0.76 2.48 -13.61
N ARG A 9 0.21 2.97 -12.85
CA ARG A 9 1.14 2.12 -12.07
C ARG A 9 0.43 1.32 -10.99
N ILE A 10 -0.41 1.97 -10.18
CA ILE A 10 -1.20 1.29 -9.15
C ILE A 10 -2.08 0.21 -9.76
N ARG A 11 -2.80 0.52 -10.83
CA ARG A 11 -3.64 -0.44 -11.53
C ARG A 11 -2.84 -1.59 -12.14
N ALA A 12 -1.66 -1.31 -12.68
CA ALA A 12 -0.76 -2.34 -13.20
C ALA A 12 -0.30 -3.35 -12.13
N ILE A 13 -0.13 -2.91 -10.88
CA ILE A 13 0.24 -3.79 -9.76
C ILE A 13 -0.99 -4.58 -9.26
N PHE A 14 -2.04 -3.89 -8.87
CA PHE A 14 -3.17 -4.50 -8.14
C PHE A 14 -4.17 -5.25 -9.04
N LEU A 15 -4.17 -4.98 -10.35
CA LEU A 15 -5.02 -5.67 -11.33
C LEU A 15 -4.20 -6.61 -12.25
N HIS A 16 -2.95 -6.90 -11.86
CA HIS A 16 -2.10 -7.77 -12.65
C HIS A 16 -2.60 -9.21 -12.61
N GLU A 17 -2.75 -9.83 -13.79
CA GLU A 17 -3.31 -11.18 -13.90
C GLU A 17 -2.28 -12.29 -13.59
N GLN A 18 -1.00 -12.01 -13.79
CA GLN A 18 0.07 -12.98 -13.59
C GLN A 18 0.67 -12.87 -12.19
N PRO A 19 1.01 -14.00 -11.55
CA PRO A 19 1.59 -13.98 -10.20
C PRO A 19 3.03 -13.43 -10.16
N TYR A 20 3.73 -13.42 -11.30
CA TYR A 20 5.12 -13.00 -11.40
C TYR A 20 5.33 -12.00 -12.53
N VAL A 21 6.23 -11.06 -12.30
CA VAL A 21 6.64 -10.04 -13.27
C VAL A 21 8.15 -10.01 -13.44
N THR A 22 8.61 -9.51 -14.58
CA THR A 22 10.04 -9.31 -14.84
C THR A 22 10.58 -8.12 -14.06
N ILE A 23 11.89 -8.04 -13.88
CA ILE A 23 12.58 -6.92 -13.23
C ILE A 23 12.22 -5.57 -13.91
N ASN A 24 12.18 -5.56 -15.24
CA ASN A 24 11.86 -4.34 -15.99
C ASN A 24 10.40 -3.91 -15.84
N GLU A 25 9.47 -4.86 -15.79
CA GLU A 25 8.06 -4.58 -15.54
C GLU A 25 7.87 -4.04 -14.11
N ALA A 26 8.48 -4.68 -13.11
CA ALA A 26 8.45 -4.25 -11.73
C ALA A 26 8.99 -2.81 -11.57
N ALA A 27 10.14 -2.50 -12.17
CA ALA A 27 10.71 -1.16 -12.15
C ALA A 27 9.75 -0.12 -12.73
N ARG A 28 9.12 -0.42 -13.87
CA ARG A 28 8.13 0.45 -14.49
C ARG A 28 6.89 0.65 -13.61
N MET A 29 6.37 -0.43 -13.02
CA MET A 29 5.19 -0.40 -12.14
C MET A 29 5.44 0.43 -10.88
N LEU A 30 6.63 0.33 -10.26
CA LEU A 30 7.01 1.13 -9.10
C LEU A 30 7.47 2.56 -9.47
N GLY A 31 7.76 2.80 -10.75
CA GLY A 31 8.32 4.07 -11.21
C GLY A 31 9.78 4.25 -10.84
N TRP A 32 10.49 3.15 -10.65
CA TRP A 32 11.90 3.14 -10.31
C TRP A 32 12.79 3.04 -11.56
N SER A 33 13.95 3.65 -11.49
CA SER A 33 15.01 3.41 -12.45
C SER A 33 15.62 2.02 -12.26
N GLY A 34 16.32 1.50 -13.27
CA GLY A 34 17.02 0.23 -13.14
C GLY A 34 18.06 0.22 -12.00
N SER A 35 18.71 1.36 -11.73
CA SER A 35 19.67 1.49 -10.62
C SER A 35 19.00 1.46 -9.25
N GLU A 36 17.82 2.06 -9.10
CA GLU A 36 17.03 1.99 -7.86
C GLU A 36 16.54 0.57 -7.62
N MET A 37 16.09 -0.14 -8.65
CA MET A 37 15.67 -1.53 -8.55
C MET A 37 16.83 -2.44 -8.12
N ILE A 38 18.02 -2.31 -8.74
CA ILE A 38 19.20 -3.10 -8.38
C ILE A 38 19.61 -2.82 -6.93
N ARG A 39 19.54 -1.57 -6.48
CA ARG A 39 19.83 -1.20 -5.11
C ARG A 39 18.84 -1.84 -4.14
N ALA A 40 17.54 -1.76 -4.41
CA ALA A 40 16.49 -2.34 -3.57
C ALA A 40 16.63 -3.88 -3.45
N ILE A 41 17.00 -4.57 -4.53
CA ILE A 41 17.30 -6.01 -4.49
C ILE A 41 18.51 -6.30 -3.60
N ARG A 42 19.62 -5.55 -3.80
CA ARG A 42 20.85 -5.74 -3.03
C ARG A 42 20.66 -5.46 -1.55
N ASP A 43 19.86 -4.44 -1.21
CA ASP A 43 19.62 -4.00 0.15
C ASP A 43 18.51 -4.84 0.84
N GLY A 44 17.92 -5.82 0.13
CA GLY A 44 16.89 -6.73 0.65
C GLY A 44 15.52 -6.07 0.84
N GLU A 45 15.29 -4.92 0.21
CA GLU A 45 14.00 -4.21 0.28
C GLU A 45 12.92 -4.89 -0.55
N ILE A 46 13.32 -5.68 -1.54
CA ILE A 46 12.44 -6.46 -2.41
C ILE A 46 13.15 -7.77 -2.78
N GLU A 47 12.44 -8.88 -2.73
CA GLU A 47 13.01 -10.20 -2.95
C GLU A 47 12.73 -10.74 -4.35
N LEU A 48 13.72 -11.41 -4.92
CA LEU A 48 13.58 -12.13 -6.19
C LEU A 48 13.19 -13.58 -5.93
N THR A 49 12.22 -14.05 -6.69
CA THR A 49 11.80 -15.44 -6.72
C THR A 49 12.35 -16.12 -7.96
N THR A 50 13.03 -17.26 -7.78
CA THR A 50 13.50 -18.08 -8.89
C THR A 50 12.36 -18.93 -9.43
N THR A 51 12.02 -18.71 -10.69
CA THR A 51 11.02 -19.49 -11.43
C THR A 51 11.68 -20.31 -12.53
N CYS A 52 10.93 -21.21 -13.18
CA CYS A 52 11.40 -21.93 -14.35
C CYS A 52 11.78 -21.01 -15.53
N SER A 53 11.29 -19.77 -15.53
CA SER A 53 11.58 -18.74 -16.54
C SER A 53 12.66 -17.74 -16.10
N GLY A 54 13.39 -18.03 -15.01
CA GLY A 54 14.42 -17.19 -14.43
C GLY A 54 13.94 -16.40 -13.21
N GLU A 55 14.70 -15.39 -12.81
CA GLU A 55 14.39 -14.53 -11.68
C GLU A 55 13.22 -13.60 -12.01
N ARG A 56 12.25 -13.55 -11.10
CA ARG A 56 11.01 -12.78 -11.20
C ARG A 56 10.68 -12.17 -9.85
N PHE A 57 9.81 -11.16 -9.85
CA PHE A 57 9.16 -10.68 -8.64
C PHE A 57 7.78 -11.27 -8.49
N ASP A 58 7.42 -11.68 -7.27
CA ASP A 58 6.03 -11.96 -6.91
C ASP A 58 5.25 -10.64 -6.94
N ILE A 59 4.09 -10.61 -7.59
CA ILE A 59 3.26 -9.42 -7.68
C ILE A 59 2.81 -8.91 -6.29
N ARG A 60 2.75 -9.80 -5.30
CA ARG A 60 2.42 -9.44 -3.91
C ARG A 60 3.51 -8.63 -3.24
N GLU A 61 4.78 -8.92 -3.51
CA GLU A 61 5.92 -8.11 -3.06
C GLU A 61 5.83 -6.67 -3.61
N LEU A 62 5.42 -6.54 -4.88
CA LEU A 62 5.19 -5.24 -5.49
C LEU A 62 3.99 -4.52 -4.87
N ALA A 63 2.93 -5.24 -4.51
CA ALA A 63 1.77 -4.68 -3.83
C ALA A 63 2.12 -4.19 -2.42
N GLU A 64 2.97 -4.91 -1.67
CA GLU A 64 3.50 -4.45 -0.39
C GLU A 64 4.32 -3.16 -0.55
N LYS A 65 5.22 -3.15 -1.54
CA LYS A 65 6.03 -1.96 -1.81
C LYS A 65 5.19 -0.77 -2.28
N ALA A 66 4.09 -1.04 -2.99
CA ALA A 66 3.14 -0.01 -3.40
C ALA A 66 2.46 0.69 -2.20
N ILE A 67 2.20 -0.04 -1.11
CA ILE A 67 1.63 0.54 0.13
C ILE A 67 2.65 1.44 0.84
N ASP A 68 3.95 1.14 0.74
CA ASP A 68 5.01 2.02 1.24
C ASP A 68 5.13 3.32 0.43
N LEU A 69 4.83 3.25 -0.89
CA LEU A 69 4.93 4.38 -1.80
C LEU A 69 3.68 5.25 -1.86
N TRP A 70 2.50 4.65 -1.74
CA TRP A 70 1.20 5.33 -1.87
C TRP A 70 0.29 4.96 -0.72
N THR A 71 -0.41 5.96 -0.17
CA THR A 71 -1.43 5.71 0.86
C THR A 71 -2.57 4.84 0.34
N LEU A 72 -3.23 4.12 1.24
CA LEU A 72 -4.41 3.32 0.90
C LEU A 72 -5.50 4.15 0.23
N GLN A 73 -5.67 5.42 0.63
CA GLN A 73 -6.60 6.33 -0.01
C GLN A 73 -6.26 6.58 -1.50
N VAL A 74 -4.97 6.73 -1.82
CA VAL A 74 -4.50 6.92 -3.21
C VAL A 74 -4.72 5.64 -4.00
N ILE A 75 -4.40 4.48 -3.43
CA ILE A 75 -4.59 3.16 -4.05
C ILE A 75 -6.08 2.92 -4.34
N GLU A 76 -6.94 3.11 -3.35
CA GLU A 76 -8.40 2.93 -3.51
C GLU A 76 -8.97 3.84 -4.58
N LYS A 77 -8.55 5.11 -4.60
CA LYS A 77 -8.98 6.06 -5.63
C LYS A 77 -8.49 5.69 -7.04
N ALA A 78 -7.28 5.16 -7.16
CA ALA A 78 -6.73 4.69 -8.44
C ALA A 78 -7.45 3.45 -8.96
N LEU A 79 -7.81 2.52 -8.07
CA LEU A 79 -8.57 1.32 -8.40
C LEU A 79 -10.03 1.63 -8.77
N GLY A 80 -10.60 2.69 -8.22
CA GLY A 80 -11.97 3.10 -8.51
C GLY A 80 -12.99 2.01 -8.21
N ARG A 81 -13.71 1.54 -9.23
CA ARG A 81 -14.76 0.51 -9.07
C ARG A 81 -14.20 -0.86 -8.68
N GLU A 82 -12.99 -1.18 -9.10
CA GLU A 82 -12.32 -2.44 -8.79
C GLU A 82 -11.83 -2.50 -7.34
N ALA A 83 -11.74 -1.37 -6.64
CA ALA A 83 -11.30 -1.33 -5.25
C ALA A 83 -12.12 -2.28 -4.36
N SER A 84 -13.42 -2.40 -4.60
CA SER A 84 -14.28 -3.30 -3.84
C SER A 84 -14.01 -4.79 -4.05
N LEU A 85 -13.33 -5.15 -5.13
CA LEU A 85 -12.95 -6.53 -5.46
C LEU A 85 -11.55 -6.86 -4.94
N ILE A 86 -10.67 -5.87 -4.85
CA ILE A 86 -9.26 -6.02 -4.53
C ILE A 86 -8.98 -5.78 -3.05
N LEU A 87 -9.59 -4.72 -2.47
CA LEU A 87 -9.35 -4.34 -1.09
C LEU A 87 -10.32 -5.05 -0.14
N PRO A 88 -9.81 -5.79 0.86
CA PRO A 88 -10.66 -6.32 1.93
C PRO A 88 -11.46 -5.21 2.61
N PRO A 89 -12.63 -5.51 3.18
CA PRO A 89 -13.47 -4.49 3.84
C PRO A 89 -12.73 -3.67 4.88
N GLY A 90 -11.85 -4.29 5.67
CA GLY A 90 -11.06 -3.63 6.71
C GLY A 90 -9.95 -2.70 6.19
N VAL A 91 -9.57 -2.83 4.91
CA VAL A 91 -8.53 -1.99 4.26
C VAL A 91 -9.13 -0.79 3.53
N ARG A 92 -10.42 -0.84 3.20
CA ARG A 92 -11.09 0.26 2.49
C ARG A 92 -11.15 1.51 3.35
N THR A 93 -10.85 2.64 2.73
CA THR A 93 -10.79 3.91 3.47
C THR A 93 -12.19 4.40 3.86
N GLN A 94 -12.29 4.98 5.05
CA GLN A 94 -13.49 5.61 5.55
C GLN A 94 -13.18 7.05 5.97
N LYS A 95 -14.10 7.96 5.65
CA LYS A 95 -13.94 9.35 6.05
C LYS A 95 -14.17 9.51 7.55
N LEU A 96 -13.19 10.07 8.25
CA LEU A 96 -13.29 10.48 9.64
C LEU A 96 -13.14 12.00 9.74
N GLU A 97 -14.07 12.69 10.37
CA GLU A 97 -13.98 14.11 10.65
C GLU A 97 -13.55 14.34 12.09
N LEU A 98 -12.42 15.00 12.27
CA LEU A 98 -11.88 15.35 13.58
C LEU A 98 -12.00 16.84 13.83
N ARG A 99 -12.39 17.22 15.07
CA ARG A 99 -12.32 18.60 15.56
C ARG A 99 -11.16 18.70 16.53
N LEU A 100 -10.14 19.41 16.14
CA LEU A 100 -8.92 19.62 16.93
C LEU A 100 -8.74 21.09 17.25
N PRO A 101 -8.12 21.43 18.39
CA PRO A 101 -7.66 22.79 18.67
C PRO A 101 -6.76 23.34 17.54
N ALA A 102 -6.85 24.64 17.29
CA ALA A 102 -6.14 25.26 16.18
C ALA A 102 -4.61 25.01 16.21
N TYR A 103 -4.00 25.01 17.40
CA TYR A 103 -2.57 24.75 17.56
C TYR A 103 -2.17 23.31 17.16
N GLN A 104 -3.05 22.33 17.40
CA GLN A 104 -2.81 20.94 16.98
C GLN A 104 -2.89 20.80 15.47
N VAL A 105 -3.87 21.45 14.84
CA VAL A 105 -3.98 21.48 13.38
C VAL A 105 -2.73 22.15 12.75
N ALA A 106 -2.26 23.25 13.35
CA ALA A 106 -1.04 23.91 12.90
C ALA A 106 0.19 23.03 13.06
N ALA A 107 0.32 22.34 14.20
CA ALA A 107 1.42 21.40 14.45
C ALA A 107 1.45 20.25 13.41
N LEU A 108 0.28 19.63 13.14
CA LEU A 108 0.18 18.58 12.12
C LEU A 108 0.63 19.06 10.73
N ARG A 109 0.25 20.27 10.34
CA ARG A 109 0.66 20.86 9.05
C ARG A 109 2.17 21.10 8.97
N VAL A 110 2.78 21.58 10.04
CA VAL A 110 4.23 21.81 10.09
C VAL A 110 4.97 20.48 9.99
N LEU A 111 4.58 19.49 10.81
CA LEU A 111 5.23 18.17 10.82
C LEU A 111 5.10 17.44 9.49
N ALA A 112 3.93 17.50 8.86
CA ALA A 112 3.73 16.91 7.54
C ALA A 112 4.56 17.65 6.46
N GLY A 113 4.64 18.98 6.53
CA GLY A 113 5.49 19.79 5.66
C GLY A 113 6.98 19.47 5.80
N ASP A 114 7.47 19.30 7.04
CA ASP A 114 8.86 18.90 7.30
C ASP A 114 9.20 17.52 6.74
N ALA A 115 8.22 16.59 6.77
CA ALA A 115 8.34 15.25 6.19
C ALA A 115 8.05 15.21 4.67
N SER A 116 7.71 16.35 4.05
CA SER A 116 7.31 16.43 2.64
C SER A 116 6.12 15.53 2.27
N GLU A 117 5.21 15.32 3.20
CA GLU A 117 4.01 14.50 3.04
C GLU A 117 2.72 15.29 3.35
N SER A 118 1.57 14.73 3.01
CA SER A 118 0.28 15.31 3.41
C SER A 118 -0.05 14.98 4.87
N VAL A 119 -0.93 15.77 5.50
CA VAL A 119 -1.43 15.45 6.86
C VAL A 119 -2.13 14.09 6.87
N ASP A 120 -2.88 13.75 5.83
CA ASP A 120 -3.58 12.46 5.73
C ASP A 120 -2.58 11.30 5.68
N THR A 121 -1.51 11.42 4.89
CA THR A 121 -0.43 10.41 4.81
C THR A 121 0.26 10.22 6.16
N MET A 122 0.60 11.32 6.81
CA MET A 122 1.23 11.28 8.14
C MET A 122 0.33 10.61 9.17
N LEU A 123 -0.96 10.96 9.20
CA LEU A 123 -1.93 10.35 10.12
C LEU A 123 -2.14 8.86 9.81
N GLU A 124 -2.25 8.47 8.55
CA GLU A 124 -2.37 7.06 8.15
C GLU A 124 -1.19 6.24 8.70
N ARG A 125 0.03 6.73 8.55
CA ARG A 125 1.24 6.07 9.08
C ARG A 125 1.24 5.99 10.61
N MET A 126 0.91 7.08 11.30
CA MET A 126 0.83 7.10 12.76
C MET A 126 -0.22 6.13 13.31
N PHE A 127 -1.38 6.05 12.66
CA PHE A 127 -2.44 5.12 13.07
C PHE A 127 -2.12 3.68 12.72
N LEU A 128 -1.36 3.40 11.66
CA LEU A 128 -0.85 2.07 11.37
C LEU A 128 0.06 1.56 12.49
N GLU A 129 1.02 2.38 12.92
CA GLU A 129 1.90 2.05 14.05
C GLU A 129 1.11 1.82 15.34
N LEU A 130 0.11 2.67 15.62
CA LEU A 130 -0.74 2.52 16.79
C LEU A 130 -1.55 1.21 16.74
N ALA A 131 -2.13 0.89 15.59
CA ALA A 131 -2.92 -0.32 15.42
C ALA A 131 -2.06 -1.59 15.55
N ASP A 132 -0.83 -1.56 15.06
CA ASP A 132 0.12 -2.67 15.18
C ASP A 132 0.56 -2.87 16.64
N ASN A 133 0.88 -1.81 17.36
CA ASN A 133 1.23 -1.85 18.77
C ASN A 133 0.10 -2.38 19.66
N GLU A 134 -1.15 -2.11 19.31
CA GLU A 134 -2.35 -2.52 20.05
C GLU A 134 -3.04 -3.76 19.45
N ARG A 135 -2.39 -4.46 18.52
CA ARG A 135 -2.95 -5.56 17.73
C ARG A 135 -3.68 -6.60 18.58
N GLU A 136 -3.04 -7.09 19.65
CA GLU A 136 -3.62 -8.12 20.50
C GLU A 136 -4.95 -7.67 21.13
N ARG A 137 -4.98 -6.45 21.63
CA ARG A 137 -6.17 -5.86 22.24
C ARG A 137 -7.28 -5.62 21.24
N LEU A 138 -6.92 -5.10 20.07
CA LEU A 138 -7.88 -4.70 19.03
C LEU A 138 -8.45 -5.90 18.27
N SER A 139 -7.70 -6.99 18.12
CA SER A 139 -8.14 -8.20 17.39
C SER A 139 -9.39 -8.83 17.99
N GLY A 140 -9.61 -8.69 19.30
CA GLY A 140 -10.81 -9.20 19.97
C GLY A 140 -12.06 -8.33 19.78
N VAL A 141 -11.93 -7.12 19.24
CA VAL A 141 -12.99 -6.12 19.16
C VAL A 141 -13.31 -5.70 17.74
N ILE A 142 -12.29 -5.64 16.87
CA ILE A 142 -12.44 -5.20 15.48
C ILE A 142 -12.48 -6.45 14.59
N PRO A 143 -13.62 -6.72 13.92
CA PRO A 143 -13.71 -7.79 12.94
C PRO A 143 -12.70 -7.54 11.81
N ASP A 144 -12.13 -8.60 11.27
CA ASP A 144 -11.24 -8.59 10.09
C ASP A 144 -9.92 -7.78 10.26
N LEU A 145 -9.58 -7.34 11.49
CA LEU A 145 -8.36 -6.59 11.74
C LEU A 145 -7.10 -7.37 11.30
N ALA A 146 -7.06 -8.67 11.62
CA ALA A 146 -5.92 -9.52 11.27
C ALA A 146 -5.74 -9.63 9.75
N GLU A 147 -6.84 -9.74 9.00
CA GLU A 147 -6.84 -9.75 7.54
C GLU A 147 -6.38 -8.39 6.97
N ALA A 148 -6.91 -7.30 7.52
CA ALA A 148 -6.56 -5.94 7.08
C ALA A 148 -5.06 -5.64 7.29
N ILE A 149 -4.50 -6.03 8.44
CA ILE A 149 -3.07 -5.83 8.72
C ILE A 149 -2.18 -6.75 7.88
N ALA A 150 -2.64 -7.96 7.58
CA ALA A 150 -1.89 -8.92 6.79
C ALA A 150 -1.98 -8.68 5.28
N TRP A 151 -2.93 -7.87 4.82
CA TRP A 151 -3.07 -7.52 3.42
C TRP A 151 -1.87 -6.64 2.97
N PRO A 152 -1.25 -6.84 1.79
CA PRO A 152 -1.64 -7.72 0.67
C PRO A 152 -0.95 -9.10 0.68
N ARG A 153 -0.26 -9.49 1.74
CA ARG A 153 0.52 -10.74 1.81
C ARG A 153 -0.33 -12.00 1.72
N GLN A 154 -1.58 -11.92 2.13
CA GLN A 154 -2.47 -13.08 2.04
C GLN A 154 -3.02 -13.23 0.60
N PRO A 155 -3.09 -14.47 0.07
CA PRO A 155 -3.76 -14.70 -1.19
C PRO A 155 -5.22 -14.28 -1.06
N ILE A 156 -5.69 -13.45 -1.99
CA ILE A 156 -7.11 -13.13 -2.12
C ILE A 156 -7.82 -14.42 -2.44
N THR A 157 -8.47 -15.02 -1.45
CA THR A 157 -9.38 -16.12 -1.70
C THR A 157 -10.61 -15.50 -2.36
N PRO A 158 -10.93 -15.82 -3.62
CA PRO A 158 -12.13 -15.28 -4.24
C PRO A 158 -13.31 -15.70 -3.37
N GLN A 159 -14.02 -14.72 -2.81
CA GLN A 159 -15.26 -14.99 -2.09
C GLN A 159 -16.20 -15.64 -3.10
N ALA A 160 -16.50 -16.91 -2.87
CA ALA A 160 -17.51 -17.62 -3.61
C ALA A 160 -18.85 -16.90 -3.42
N SER A 161 -19.40 -16.43 -4.54
CA SER A 161 -20.73 -15.79 -4.62
C SER A 161 -21.82 -16.81 -4.37
#